data_9e5dea896d6a7550bbcac1d5f2231dd4
#
_entry.id   9e5dea896d6a7550bbcac1d5f2231dd4
#
_cell.length_a   1.000
_cell.length_b   1.000
_cell.length_c   1.000
_cell.angle_alpha   90.00
_cell.angle_beta   90.00
_cell.angle_gamma   90.00
#
_symmetry.space_group_name_H-M   'P 1'
#
loop_
_entity.id
_entity.type
_entity.pdbx_description
1 polymer ?
#
loop_
_entity_poly.entity_id
_entity_poly.type
_entity_poly.pdbx_seq_one_letter_code
_entity_poly.pdbx_strand_id
1 'polypeptide(L)'
;MAIDRNLVQGSMAMMILRLLETKDMYGYEMIEALRERSNNVFELKAGTLYPLLHSLESRGAVVSYEDNTSGKTRHYYQQTPAG
;
A
#
# COMPACT_ATOMS: atom_id res chain seq x y z
N MET A 1 13.18 -18.61 -16.37
CA MET A 1 13.03 -17.19 -16.72
C MET A 1 13.01 -16.37 -15.45
N ALA A 2 13.89 -15.38 -15.36
CA ALA A 2 13.97 -14.56 -14.16
C ALA A 2 12.81 -13.58 -14.13
N ILE A 3 12.17 -13.44 -12.97
CA ILE A 3 11.13 -12.44 -12.77
C ILE A 3 11.81 -11.10 -12.55
N ASP A 4 11.46 -10.14 -13.39
CA ASP A 4 12.00 -8.80 -13.27
C ASP A 4 11.48 -8.17 -11.99
N ARG A 5 12.39 -7.59 -11.20
CA ARG A 5 12.01 -6.87 -9.97
C ARG A 5 11.01 -5.76 -10.24
N ASN A 6 11.14 -5.10 -11.36
CA ASN A 6 10.22 -4.02 -11.72
C ASN A 6 8.80 -4.54 -11.95
N LEU A 7 8.66 -5.74 -12.48
CA LEU A 7 7.35 -6.35 -12.67
C LEU A 7 6.72 -6.70 -11.32
N VAL A 8 7.51 -7.25 -10.39
CA VAL A 8 7.01 -7.58 -9.06
C VAL A 8 6.58 -6.32 -8.32
N GLN A 9 7.42 -5.29 -8.34
CA GLN A 9 7.09 -4.02 -7.70
C GLN A 9 5.88 -3.36 -8.34
N GLY A 10 5.77 -3.44 -9.65
CA GLY A 10 4.62 -2.91 -10.37
C GLY A 10 3.33 -3.61 -9.97
N SER A 11 3.37 -4.94 -9.82
CA SER A 11 2.21 -5.72 -9.39
C SER A 11 1.80 -5.35 -7.96
N MET A 12 2.76 -5.16 -7.06
CA MET A 12 2.48 -4.75 -5.69
C MET A 12 1.87 -3.36 -5.64
N ALA A 13 2.37 -2.44 -6.46
CA ALA A 13 1.83 -1.09 -6.53
C ALA A 13 0.37 -1.13 -6.99
N MET A 14 0.07 -1.92 -8.00
CA MET A 14 -1.30 -2.08 -8.48
C MET A 14 -2.22 -2.63 -7.41
N MET A 15 -1.75 -3.62 -6.66
CA MET A 15 -2.55 -4.21 -5.58
C MET A 15 -2.84 -3.19 -4.49
N ILE A 16 -1.84 -2.40 -4.12
CA ILE A 16 -2.01 -1.35 -3.10
C ILE A 16 -3.00 -0.30 -3.58
N LEU A 17 -2.89 0.15 -4.82
CA LEU A 17 -3.81 1.13 -5.37
C LEU A 17 -5.24 0.60 -5.40
N ARG A 18 -5.42 -0.67 -5.72
CA ARG A 18 -6.75 -1.29 -5.69
C ARG A 18 -7.35 -1.33 -4.30
N LEU A 19 -6.52 -1.62 -3.29
CA LEU A 19 -6.99 -1.59 -1.90
C LEU A 19 -7.48 -0.21 -1.53
N LEU A 20 -6.74 0.82 -1.92
CA LEU A 20 -7.06 2.19 -1.58
C LEU A 20 -8.28 2.73 -2.34
N GLU A 21 -8.68 2.07 -3.42
CA GLU A 21 -9.92 2.42 -4.11
C GLU A 21 -11.14 2.20 -3.23
N THR A 22 -11.09 1.23 -2.32
CA THR A 22 -12.23 0.88 -1.48
C THR A 22 -12.32 1.79 -0.26
N LYS A 23 -11.19 2.11 0.34
CA LYS A 23 -11.11 3.02 1.49
C LYS A 23 -9.66 3.40 1.74
N ASP A 24 -9.47 4.48 2.48
CA ASP A 24 -8.14 4.85 2.95
C ASP A 24 -7.66 3.83 3.96
N MET A 25 -6.36 3.52 3.93
CA MET A 25 -5.78 2.53 4.83
C MET A 25 -4.43 2.99 5.34
N TYR A 26 -4.10 2.59 6.57
CA TYR A 26 -2.74 2.74 7.06
C TYR A 26 -1.95 1.45 6.77
N GLY A 27 -0.62 1.50 6.97
CA GLY A 27 0.25 0.42 6.50
C GLY A 27 -0.14 -0.97 6.99
N TYR A 28 -0.44 -1.10 8.28
CA TYR A 28 -0.82 -2.39 8.85
C TYR A 28 -2.10 -2.94 8.21
N GLU A 29 -3.07 -2.07 7.95
CA GLU A 29 -4.31 -2.50 7.29
C GLU A 29 -4.04 -3.04 5.88
N MET A 30 -3.12 -2.41 5.15
CA MET A 30 -2.76 -2.89 3.82
C MET A 30 -2.12 -4.26 3.87
N ILE A 31 -1.23 -4.48 4.85
CA ILE A 31 -0.57 -5.77 5.03
C ILE A 31 -1.61 -6.86 5.30
N GLU A 32 -2.54 -6.59 6.21
CA GLU A 32 -3.58 -7.56 6.56
C GLU A 32 -4.52 -7.82 5.38
N ALA A 33 -4.90 -6.78 4.65
CA ALA A 33 -5.80 -6.91 3.51
C ALA A 33 -5.17 -7.74 2.40
N LEU A 34 -3.89 -7.55 2.13
CA LEU A 34 -3.18 -8.34 1.12
C LEU A 34 -3.05 -9.79 1.55
N ARG A 35 -2.80 -10.03 2.83
CA ARG A 35 -2.73 -11.38 3.36
C ARG A 35 -4.06 -12.11 3.17
N GLU A 36 -5.15 -11.46 3.51
CA GLU A 36 -6.48 -12.06 3.38
C GLU A 36 -6.85 -12.33 1.93
N ARG A 37 -6.59 -11.38 1.04
CA ARG A 37 -6.93 -11.52 -0.38
C ARG A 37 -6.13 -12.61 -1.07
N SER A 38 -4.93 -12.89 -0.58
CA SER A 38 -4.07 -13.90 -1.16
C SER A 38 -4.17 -15.26 -0.46
N ASN A 39 -5.08 -15.43 0.50
CA ASN A 39 -5.19 -16.63 1.32
C ASN A 39 -3.88 -16.98 2.03
N ASN A 40 -3.20 -15.96 2.54
CA ASN A 40 -1.92 -16.11 3.25
C ASN A 40 -0.75 -16.58 2.36
N VAL A 41 -0.96 -16.61 1.04
CA VAL A 41 0.12 -16.98 0.12
C VAL A 41 1.11 -15.82 -0.04
N PHE A 42 0.59 -14.60 -0.02
CA PHE A 42 1.40 -13.40 -0.22
C PHE A 42 1.55 -12.65 1.10
N GLU A 43 2.77 -12.58 1.61
CA GLU A 43 3.06 -11.85 2.84
C GLU A 43 3.90 -10.63 2.54
N LEU A 44 3.34 -9.45 2.74
CA LEU A 44 4.02 -8.20 2.52
C LEU A 44 4.53 -7.66 3.85
N LYS A 45 5.85 -7.44 3.93
CA LYS A 45 6.47 -6.93 5.15
C LYS A 45 6.58 -5.42 5.09
N ALA A 46 6.60 -4.80 6.27
CA ALA A 46 6.71 -3.35 6.39
C ALA A 46 7.96 -2.80 5.68
N GLY A 47 9.06 -3.53 5.73
CA GLY A 47 10.30 -3.13 5.08
C GLY A 47 10.19 -3.06 3.56
N THR A 48 9.21 -3.73 2.97
CA THR A 48 8.93 -3.65 1.54
C THR A 48 7.83 -2.65 1.25
N LEU A 49 6.83 -2.59 2.12
CA LEU A 49 5.65 -1.75 1.91
C LEU A 49 5.97 -0.26 1.95
N TYR A 50 6.68 0.19 2.99
CA TYR A 50 6.89 1.63 3.18
C TYR A 50 7.73 2.28 2.08
N PRO A 51 8.82 1.67 1.61
CA PRO A 51 9.53 2.23 0.46
C PRO A 51 8.65 2.32 -0.78
N LEU A 52 7.76 1.34 -0.99
CA LEU A 52 6.85 1.35 -2.12
C LEU A 52 5.82 2.48 -1.99
N LEU A 53 5.27 2.68 -0.79
CA LEU A 53 4.34 3.78 -0.54
C LEU A 53 5.02 5.13 -0.76
N HIS A 54 6.26 5.29 -0.32
CA HIS A 54 7.01 6.52 -0.56
C HIS A 54 7.22 6.77 -2.04
N SER A 55 7.48 5.72 -2.81
CA SER A 55 7.64 5.82 -4.25
C SER A 55 6.33 6.27 -4.91
N LEU A 56 5.21 5.69 -4.51
CA LEU A 56 3.90 6.07 -5.04
C LEU A 56 3.54 7.50 -4.66
N GLU A 57 3.89 7.91 -3.46
CA GLU A 57 3.66 9.27 -3.00
C GLU A 57 4.48 10.27 -3.80
N SER A 58 5.74 9.95 -4.08
CA SER A 58 6.61 10.77 -4.92
C SER A 58 6.06 10.95 -6.32
N ARG A 59 5.41 9.94 -6.85
CA ARG A 59 4.80 9.98 -8.18
C ARG A 59 3.45 10.69 -8.19
N GLY A 60 2.94 11.04 -7.02
CA GLY A 60 1.63 11.66 -6.91
C GLY A 60 0.46 10.69 -7.02
N ALA A 61 0.73 9.37 -6.97
CA ALA A 61 -0.32 8.37 -7.05
C ALA A 61 -1.08 8.21 -5.74
N VAL A 62 -0.44 8.47 -4.61
CA VAL A 62 -1.08 8.46 -3.30
C VAL A 62 -0.65 9.69 -2.51
N VAL A 63 -1.48 10.05 -1.54
CA VAL A 63 -1.15 11.07 -0.54
C VAL A 63 -1.33 10.46 0.84
N SER A 64 -0.62 11.00 1.83
CA SER A 64 -0.73 10.52 3.20
C SER A 64 -1.26 11.63 4.09
N TYR A 65 -1.94 11.22 5.16
CA TYR A 65 -2.40 12.14 6.19
C TYR A 65 -2.40 11.43 7.53
N GLU A 66 -2.40 12.20 8.60
CA GLU A 66 -2.42 11.66 9.96
C GLU A 66 -3.85 11.65 10.50
N ASP A 67 -4.20 10.58 11.20
CA ASP A 67 -5.48 10.45 11.86
C ASP A 67 -5.25 10.12 13.33
N ASN A 68 -5.79 10.95 14.21
CA ASN A 68 -5.65 10.82 15.65
C ASN A 68 -6.95 10.40 16.34
N THR A 69 -8.01 10.12 15.59
CA THR A 69 -9.33 9.87 16.16
C THR A 69 -9.40 8.65 17.06
N SER A 70 -8.51 7.69 16.88
CA SER A 70 -8.49 6.48 17.68
C SER A 70 -7.61 6.57 18.92
N GLY A 71 -7.08 7.76 19.23
CA GLY A 71 -6.16 7.96 20.34
C GLY A 71 -4.71 7.66 20.01
N LYS A 72 -4.43 7.14 18.84
CA LYS A 72 -3.08 6.91 18.32
C LYS A 72 -2.94 7.59 16.98
N THR A 73 -1.79 8.21 16.75
CA THR A 73 -1.51 8.81 15.45
C THR A 73 -1.21 7.72 14.45
N ARG A 74 -1.96 7.68 13.37
CA ARG A 74 -1.74 6.73 12.29
C ARG A 74 -1.62 7.47 10.97
N HIS A 75 -0.71 7.02 10.12
CA HIS A 75 -0.52 7.57 8.79
C HIS A 75 -1.38 6.78 7.81
N TYR A 76 -2.45 7.42 7.35
CA TYR A 76 -3.32 6.83 6.34
C TYR A 76 -2.86 7.23 4.94
N TYR A 77 -3.12 6.38 3.99
CA TYR A 77 -2.81 6.62 2.59
C TYR A 77 -4.08 6.61 1.77
N GLN A 78 -4.16 7.53 0.84
CA GLN A 78 -5.32 7.72 -0.01
C GLN A 78 -4.88 7.77 -1.45
N GLN A 79 -5.60 7.06 -2.33
CA GLN A 79 -5.32 7.11 -3.76
C GLN A 79 -5.75 8.47 -4.31
N THR A 80 -4.90 9.05 -5.16
CA THR A 80 -5.23 10.30 -5.84
C THR A 80 -5.89 10.01 -7.19
N PRO A 81 -6.55 11.02 -7.80
CA PRO A 81 -7.10 10.83 -9.15
C PRO A 81 -6.04 10.49 -10.19
N ALA A 82 -4.78 10.83 -9.93
CA ALA A 82 -3.68 10.50 -10.83
C ALA A 82 -3.17 9.08 -10.67
N GLY A 83 -3.57 8.43 -9.58
CA GLY A 83 -3.12 7.05 -9.26
C GLY A 83 -3.87 5.96 -9.98
#